data_1e55797383e9071975e1ed642026ec5a
#
_entry.id   1e55797383e9071975e1ed642026ec5a
#
_cell.length_a   1.000
_cell.length_b   1.000
_cell.length_c   1.000
_cell.angle_alpha   90.00
_cell.angle_beta   90.00
_cell.angle_gamma   90.00
#
_symmetry.space_group_name_H-M   'P 1'
#
loop_
_entity.id
_entity.type
_entity.pdbx_description
1 polymer ?
#
loop_
_entity_poly.entity_id
_entity_poly.type
_entity_poly.pdbx_seq_one_letter_code
_entity_poly.pdbx_strand_id
1 'polypeptide(L)'
;LLARIIAEARLCFEGRLDNPYQEVLVRKNHGPFAAEQMIKIYLEQFLIQMYRHSFSARQAPTPLKDTPSAEDIYETILCYFEKNICVQLTIDQISRDNLISTSQLKKLFSEKGNTGVIEYFNNMKIDAAKQLIRNRQLNFTQIANQLGYTSVHYFSRQFKHLTGMTPSEYATSIKKLSEKNILRDTSL
;
A
#
# COMPACT_ATOMS: atom_id res chain seq x y z
N LEU A 1 -12.16 8.36 13.60
CA LEU A 1 -11.46 9.58 13.14
C LEU A 1 -11.62 9.78 11.64
N LEU A 2 -11.29 8.81 10.79
CA LEU A 2 -11.37 8.93 9.33
C LEU A 2 -12.75 9.39 8.85
N ALA A 3 -13.83 8.81 9.39
CA ALA A 3 -15.19 9.21 9.05
C ALA A 3 -15.49 10.69 9.40
N ARG A 4 -14.90 11.23 10.47
CA ARG A 4 -15.03 12.65 10.84
C ARG A 4 -14.27 13.54 9.87
N ILE A 5 -13.06 13.16 9.47
CA ILE A 5 -12.28 13.89 8.45
C ILE A 5 -13.06 14.00 7.15
N ILE A 6 -13.64 12.88 6.69
CA ILE A 6 -14.45 12.84 5.46
C ILE A 6 -15.72 13.71 5.59
N ALA A 7 -16.38 13.67 6.76
CA ALA A 7 -17.57 14.48 7.01
C ALA A 7 -17.27 15.98 6.93
N GLU A 8 -16.22 16.44 7.60
CA GLU A 8 -15.78 17.85 7.55
C GLU A 8 -15.30 18.25 6.15
N ALA A 9 -14.57 17.38 5.47
CA ALA A 9 -14.11 17.66 4.11
C ALA A 9 -15.30 17.84 3.12
N ARG A 10 -16.36 17.07 3.26
CA ARG A 10 -17.58 17.24 2.46
C ARG A 10 -18.29 18.57 2.72
N LEU A 11 -18.14 19.16 3.89
CA LEU A 11 -18.68 20.47 4.22
C LEU A 11 -17.81 21.61 3.66
N CYS A 12 -16.51 21.41 3.53
CA CYS A 12 -15.54 22.43 3.12
C CYS A 12 -15.30 22.49 1.62
N PHE A 13 -15.29 21.34 0.94
CA PHE A 13 -14.83 21.23 -0.44
C PHE A 13 -15.95 20.80 -1.39
N GLU A 14 -15.84 21.27 -2.63
CA GLU A 14 -16.69 20.85 -3.75
C GLU A 14 -16.11 19.61 -4.42
N GLY A 15 -16.99 18.84 -5.08
CA GLY A 15 -16.59 17.66 -5.84
C GLY A 15 -16.59 16.37 -5.01
N ARG A 16 -16.14 15.30 -5.65
CA ARG A 16 -16.09 13.94 -5.07
C ARG A 16 -14.73 13.73 -4.40
N LEU A 17 -14.73 13.59 -3.08
CA LEU A 17 -13.50 13.33 -2.29
C LEU A 17 -12.86 11.94 -2.55
N ASP A 18 -13.55 11.07 -3.27
CA ASP A 18 -13.10 9.73 -3.65
C ASP A 18 -12.50 9.67 -5.07
N ASN A 19 -12.32 10.81 -5.73
CA ASN A 19 -11.70 10.88 -7.04
C ASN A 19 -10.16 10.95 -6.91
N PRO A 20 -9.42 9.87 -7.20
CA PRO A 20 -7.96 9.84 -7.06
C PRO A 20 -7.22 10.69 -8.10
N TYR A 21 -7.94 11.26 -9.08
CA TYR A 21 -7.39 12.09 -10.16
C TYR A 21 -7.66 13.58 -9.96
N GLN A 22 -8.30 13.96 -8.86
CA GLN A 22 -8.54 15.34 -8.53
C GLN A 22 -7.27 15.97 -7.93
N GLU A 23 -6.59 16.81 -8.68
CA GLU A 23 -5.34 17.44 -8.24
C GLU A 23 -5.56 18.61 -7.29
N VAL A 24 -6.72 19.28 -7.36
CA VAL A 24 -7.04 20.45 -6.52
C VAL A 24 -8.44 20.31 -5.95
N LEU A 25 -8.54 20.49 -4.63
CA LEU A 25 -9.82 20.59 -3.93
C LEU A 25 -10.31 22.05 -3.98
N VAL A 26 -11.45 22.27 -4.59
CA VAL A 26 -12.08 23.60 -4.66
C VAL A 26 -12.85 23.85 -3.37
N ARG A 27 -12.58 25.01 -2.73
CA ARG A 27 -13.24 25.38 -1.48
C ARG A 27 -14.65 25.90 -1.75
N LYS A 28 -15.61 25.51 -0.92
CA LYS A 28 -16.98 26.09 -0.92
C LYS A 28 -16.97 27.49 -0.33
N ASN A 29 -17.70 28.42 -0.93
CA ASN A 29 -17.82 29.80 -0.46
C ASN A 29 -18.53 29.96 0.89
N HIS A 30 -19.32 28.98 1.32
CA HIS A 30 -20.12 29.00 2.55
C HIS A 30 -19.91 27.71 3.37
N GLY A 31 -18.66 27.42 3.73
CA GLY A 31 -18.34 26.32 4.66
C GLY A 31 -18.58 26.72 6.13
N PRO A 32 -18.82 25.75 7.04
CA PRO A 32 -18.92 26.01 8.47
C PRO A 32 -17.66 26.68 9.01
N PHE A 33 -17.83 27.54 10.03
CA PHE A 33 -16.70 28.19 10.69
C PHE A 33 -15.67 27.16 11.19
N ALA A 34 -14.41 27.38 10.91
CA ALA A 34 -13.26 26.55 11.34
C ALA A 34 -13.28 25.08 10.88
N ALA A 35 -14.10 24.69 9.88
CA ALA A 35 -14.17 23.28 9.42
C ALA A 35 -12.83 22.80 8.83
N GLU A 36 -12.08 23.65 8.13
CA GLU A 36 -10.72 23.32 7.66
C GLU A 36 -9.75 23.08 8.82
N GLN A 37 -9.87 23.87 9.90
CA GLN A 37 -9.07 23.67 11.10
C GLN A 37 -9.44 22.36 11.79
N MET A 38 -10.71 21.98 11.79
CA MET A 38 -11.17 20.68 12.31
C MET A 38 -10.61 19.50 11.52
N ILE A 39 -10.55 19.60 10.20
CA ILE A 39 -9.91 18.60 9.34
C ILE A 39 -8.43 18.43 9.75
N LYS A 40 -7.71 19.54 9.91
CA LYS A 40 -6.30 19.53 10.33
C LYS A 40 -6.11 18.85 11.68
N ILE A 41 -6.90 19.21 12.68
CA ILE A 41 -6.87 18.62 14.01
C ILE A 41 -7.15 17.10 13.96
N TYR A 42 -8.15 16.67 13.20
CA TYR A 42 -8.46 15.25 13.05
C TYR A 42 -7.37 14.48 12.31
N LEU A 43 -6.72 15.08 11.33
CA LEU A 43 -5.56 14.49 10.64
C LEU A 43 -4.35 14.36 11.58
N GLU A 44 -4.03 15.41 12.34
CA GLU A 44 -2.97 15.36 13.34
C GLU A 44 -3.25 14.28 14.40
N GLN A 45 -4.48 14.23 14.91
CA GLN A 45 -4.90 13.21 15.87
C GLN A 45 -4.83 11.79 15.27
N PHE A 46 -5.21 11.62 14.02
CA PHE A 46 -5.11 10.35 13.31
C PHE A 46 -3.65 9.90 13.17
N LEU A 47 -2.76 10.79 12.76
CA LEU A 47 -1.32 10.53 12.64
C LEU A 47 -0.69 10.19 14.01
N ILE A 48 -1.05 10.93 15.07
CA ILE A 48 -0.59 10.66 16.43
C ILE A 48 -1.07 9.25 16.89
N GLN A 49 -2.31 8.90 16.62
CA GLN A 49 -2.84 7.59 16.99
C GLN A 49 -2.17 6.47 16.19
N MET A 50 -1.99 6.63 14.89
CA MET A 50 -1.23 5.68 14.08
C MET A 50 0.21 5.51 14.60
N TYR A 51 0.87 6.62 14.91
CA TYR A 51 2.23 6.59 15.49
C TYR A 51 2.25 5.89 16.85
N ARG A 52 1.31 6.22 17.74
CA ARG A 52 1.18 5.55 19.04
C ARG A 52 0.92 4.06 18.90
N HIS A 53 0.03 3.65 18.00
CA HIS A 53 -0.22 2.23 17.74
C HIS A 53 1.02 1.51 17.20
N SER A 54 1.76 2.11 16.28
CA SER A 54 3.02 1.54 15.79
C SER A 54 4.14 1.55 16.84
N PHE A 55 4.12 2.48 17.80
CA PHE A 55 5.09 2.54 18.90
C PHE A 55 4.68 1.68 20.10
N SER A 56 3.39 1.58 20.42
CA SER A 56 2.89 0.72 21.51
C SER A 56 3.07 -0.76 21.17
N ALA A 57 3.01 -1.13 19.91
CA ALA A 57 3.41 -2.48 19.47
C ALA A 57 4.91 -2.76 19.69
N ARG A 58 5.74 -1.71 19.91
CA ARG A 58 7.16 -1.82 20.19
C ARG A 58 7.51 -1.66 21.69
N GLN A 59 6.61 -1.19 22.56
CA GLN A 59 6.93 -0.79 23.93
C GLN A 59 5.91 -1.19 25.00
N ALA A 60 4.86 -1.93 24.69
CA ALA A 60 4.09 -2.55 25.74
C ALA A 60 4.97 -3.64 26.39
N PRO A 61 5.30 -3.55 27.70
CA PRO A 61 5.74 -4.72 28.41
C PRO A 61 4.51 -5.62 28.52
N THR A 62 4.34 -6.50 27.53
CA THR A 62 3.42 -7.63 27.64
C THR A 62 3.88 -8.42 28.86
N PRO A 63 2.97 -8.75 29.81
CA PRO A 63 3.31 -9.73 30.82
C PRO A 63 3.77 -10.97 30.07
N LEU A 64 4.96 -11.45 30.42
CA LEU A 64 5.69 -12.60 29.89
C LEU A 64 4.73 -13.71 29.39
N LYS A 65 4.34 -13.65 28.12
CA LYS A 65 4.00 -14.81 27.32
C LYS A 65 5.28 -15.16 26.59
N ASP A 66 5.93 -16.20 27.02
CA ASP A 66 7.24 -16.67 26.53
C ASP A 66 7.24 -17.12 25.06
N THR A 67 6.17 -16.84 24.32
CA THR A 67 6.06 -17.11 22.86
C THR A 67 5.29 -15.99 22.17
N PRO A 68 5.87 -15.34 21.12
CA PRO A 68 5.17 -14.35 20.30
C PRO A 68 3.88 -14.96 19.72
N SER A 69 2.80 -14.20 19.72
CA SER A 69 1.56 -14.66 19.11
C SER A 69 1.72 -14.85 17.59
N ALA A 70 0.88 -15.67 16.98
CA ALA A 70 0.88 -15.84 15.52
C ALA A 70 0.62 -14.50 14.78
N GLU A 71 -0.09 -13.56 15.43
CA GLU A 71 -0.33 -12.20 14.95
C GLU A 71 0.96 -11.39 14.92
N ASP A 72 1.66 -11.34 16.06
CA ASP A 72 2.91 -10.57 16.20
C ASP A 72 3.99 -11.06 15.20
N ILE A 73 4.04 -12.38 15.00
CA ILE A 73 4.94 -13.00 14.03
C ILE A 73 4.56 -12.58 12.61
N TYR A 74 3.27 -12.62 12.26
CA TYR A 74 2.80 -12.25 10.94
C TYR A 74 3.11 -10.79 10.60
N GLU A 75 2.81 -9.85 11.51
CA GLU A 75 3.14 -8.43 11.36
C GLU A 75 4.65 -8.19 11.24
N THR A 76 5.46 -8.91 12.02
CA THR A 76 6.93 -8.86 11.92
C THR A 76 7.41 -9.24 10.52
N ILE A 77 6.85 -10.31 9.94
CA ILE A 77 7.20 -10.76 8.59
C ILE A 77 6.73 -9.74 7.53
N LEU A 78 5.55 -9.15 7.68
CA LEU A 78 5.09 -8.11 6.76
C LEU A 78 6.03 -6.90 6.78
N CYS A 79 6.43 -6.43 7.96
CA CYS A 79 7.40 -5.35 8.09
C CYS A 79 8.78 -5.72 7.50
N TYR A 80 9.21 -6.99 7.63
CA TYR A 80 10.41 -7.50 6.99
C TYR A 80 10.29 -7.47 5.45
N PHE A 81 9.14 -7.82 4.90
CA PHE A 81 8.88 -7.75 3.45
C PHE A 81 8.93 -6.32 2.92
N GLU A 82 8.31 -5.36 3.62
CA GLU A 82 8.36 -3.94 3.24
C GLU A 82 9.79 -3.42 3.17
N LYS A 83 10.60 -3.73 4.18
CA LYS A 83 12.02 -3.33 4.24
C LYS A 83 12.87 -3.97 3.13
N ASN A 84 12.47 -5.14 2.67
CA ASN A 84 13.21 -5.93 1.68
C ASN A 84 12.51 -5.98 0.31
N ILE A 85 11.60 -5.05 0.01
CA ILE A 85 10.82 -5.02 -1.23
C ILE A 85 11.71 -4.95 -2.49
N CYS A 86 12.91 -4.39 -2.35
CA CYS A 86 13.88 -4.22 -3.43
C CYS A 86 14.81 -5.42 -3.61
N VAL A 87 14.64 -6.51 -2.85
CA VAL A 87 15.51 -7.70 -2.89
C VAL A 87 14.70 -8.90 -3.33
N GLN A 88 15.37 -9.91 -3.85
CA GLN A 88 14.71 -11.19 -4.12
C GLN A 88 14.89 -12.08 -2.88
N LEU A 89 13.79 -12.48 -2.26
CA LEU A 89 13.78 -13.31 -1.06
C LEU A 89 13.45 -14.75 -1.38
N THR A 90 14.11 -15.67 -0.68
CA THR A 90 13.74 -17.09 -0.63
C THR A 90 13.09 -17.41 0.71
N ILE A 91 12.30 -18.48 0.77
CA ILE A 91 11.63 -18.89 2.00
C ILE A 91 12.64 -19.22 3.10
N ASP A 92 13.80 -19.79 2.73
CA ASP A 92 14.88 -20.13 3.68
C ASP A 92 15.56 -18.88 4.23
N GLN A 93 15.67 -17.84 3.43
CA GLN A 93 16.18 -16.53 3.84
C GLN A 93 15.24 -15.87 4.86
N ILE A 94 13.93 -15.81 4.52
CA ILE A 94 12.88 -15.27 5.40
C ILE A 94 12.87 -16.04 6.74
N SER A 95 12.96 -17.36 6.66
CA SER A 95 13.01 -18.26 7.83
C SER A 95 14.19 -17.95 8.75
N ARG A 96 15.41 -17.87 8.19
CA ARG A 96 16.63 -17.59 8.96
C ARG A 96 16.65 -16.21 9.58
N ASP A 97 16.31 -15.20 8.79
CA ASP A 97 16.39 -13.79 9.20
C ASP A 97 15.37 -13.44 10.30
N ASN A 98 14.26 -14.19 10.35
CA ASN A 98 13.20 -13.97 11.34
C ASN A 98 13.13 -15.06 12.42
N LEU A 99 14.09 -16.00 12.45
CA LEU A 99 14.17 -17.09 13.43
C LEU A 99 12.89 -17.95 13.52
N ILE A 100 12.26 -18.20 12.39
CA ILE A 100 11.00 -18.95 12.25
C ILE A 100 11.22 -20.12 11.30
N SER A 101 10.68 -21.31 11.62
CA SER A 101 10.76 -22.44 10.71
C SER A 101 9.96 -22.21 9.42
N THR A 102 10.44 -22.78 8.30
CA THR A 102 9.73 -22.68 7.01
C THR A 102 8.33 -23.28 7.07
N SER A 103 8.11 -24.31 7.90
CA SER A 103 6.80 -24.91 8.13
C SER A 103 5.84 -23.96 8.84
N GLN A 104 6.31 -23.25 9.87
CA GLN A 104 5.51 -22.23 10.58
C GLN A 104 5.18 -21.05 9.66
N LEU A 105 6.13 -20.60 8.85
CA LEU A 105 5.90 -19.55 7.85
C LEU A 105 4.79 -19.97 6.86
N LYS A 106 4.90 -21.16 6.30
CA LYS A 106 3.91 -21.67 5.34
C LYS A 106 2.52 -21.76 5.98
N LYS A 107 2.42 -22.31 7.20
CA LYS A 107 1.17 -22.41 7.94
C LYS A 107 0.57 -21.02 8.19
N LEU A 108 1.36 -20.08 8.69
CA LEU A 108 0.95 -18.73 9.02
C LEU A 108 0.36 -17.99 7.81
N PHE A 109 1.02 -18.06 6.65
CA PHE A 109 0.57 -17.38 5.43
C PHE A 109 -0.62 -18.10 4.77
N SER A 110 -0.72 -19.42 4.90
CA SER A 110 -1.91 -20.17 4.47
C SER A 110 -3.15 -19.80 5.29
N GLU A 111 -3.01 -19.64 6.62
CA GLU A 111 -4.13 -19.35 7.51
C GLU A 111 -4.57 -17.88 7.46
N LYS A 112 -3.62 -16.94 7.37
CA LYS A 112 -3.90 -15.50 7.43
C LYS A 112 -3.92 -14.80 6.07
N GLY A 113 -3.04 -15.19 5.18
CA GLY A 113 -2.89 -14.58 3.86
C GLY A 113 -3.63 -15.31 2.74
N ASN A 114 -4.12 -16.51 3.02
CA ASN A 114 -4.74 -17.41 2.05
C ASN A 114 -3.89 -17.62 0.78
N THR A 115 -2.58 -17.44 0.87
CA THR A 115 -1.59 -17.55 -0.21
C THR A 115 -0.28 -18.13 0.32
N GLY A 116 0.62 -18.51 -0.60
CA GLY A 116 1.98 -18.90 -0.23
C GLY A 116 2.84 -17.69 0.18
N VAL A 117 3.83 -17.92 1.05
CA VAL A 117 4.75 -16.87 1.57
C VAL A 117 5.38 -16.05 0.45
N ILE A 118 5.98 -16.72 -0.54
CA ILE A 118 6.67 -16.08 -1.67
C ILE A 118 5.66 -15.44 -2.63
N GLU A 119 4.50 -16.04 -2.79
CA GLU A 119 3.42 -15.48 -3.60
C GLU A 119 2.91 -14.17 -3.01
N TYR A 120 2.69 -14.13 -1.69
CA TYR A 120 2.32 -12.91 -0.97
C TYR A 120 3.36 -11.80 -1.20
N PHE A 121 4.65 -12.12 -1.01
CA PHE A 121 5.74 -11.17 -1.24
C PHE A 121 5.80 -10.67 -2.70
N ASN A 122 5.58 -11.57 -3.67
CA ASN A 122 5.51 -11.18 -5.07
C ASN A 122 4.31 -10.27 -5.36
N ASN A 123 3.15 -10.51 -4.75
CA ASN A 123 2.00 -9.61 -4.86
C ASN A 123 2.32 -8.21 -4.32
N MET A 124 2.99 -8.09 -3.17
CA MET A 124 3.45 -6.79 -2.65
C MET A 124 4.37 -6.07 -3.64
N LYS A 125 5.33 -6.77 -4.26
CA LYS A 125 6.20 -6.20 -5.31
C LYS A 125 5.41 -5.71 -6.52
N ILE A 126 4.40 -6.47 -6.95
CA ILE A 126 3.56 -6.07 -8.09
C ILE A 126 2.70 -4.87 -7.74
N ASP A 127 2.19 -4.76 -6.52
CA ASP A 127 1.44 -3.58 -6.09
C ASP A 127 2.34 -2.34 -5.99
N ALA A 128 3.57 -2.48 -5.52
CA ALA A 128 4.57 -1.41 -5.61
C ALA A 128 4.88 -1.02 -7.07
N ALA A 129 5.00 -2.02 -7.97
CA ALA A 129 5.20 -1.76 -9.41
C ALA A 129 4.02 -0.98 -10.01
N LYS A 130 2.78 -1.33 -9.67
CA LYS A 130 1.59 -0.58 -10.13
C LYS A 130 1.64 0.89 -9.71
N GLN A 131 2.10 1.19 -8.49
CA GLN A 131 2.27 2.57 -8.01
C GLN A 131 3.35 3.31 -8.82
N LEU A 132 4.52 2.68 -9.04
CA LEU A 132 5.60 3.27 -9.82
C LEU A 132 5.18 3.53 -11.28
N ILE A 133 4.40 2.63 -11.89
CA ILE A 133 3.84 2.81 -13.24
C ILE A 133 2.86 3.99 -13.28
N ARG A 134 2.02 4.14 -12.25
CA ARG A 134 1.08 5.28 -12.14
C ARG A 134 1.80 6.61 -12.05
N ASN A 135 2.89 6.67 -11.30
CA ASN A 135 3.69 7.88 -11.11
C ASN A 135 4.46 8.31 -12.37
N ARG A 136 4.60 7.43 -13.38
CA ARG A 136 5.22 7.71 -14.71
C ARG A 136 6.64 8.31 -14.66
N GLN A 137 7.34 8.22 -13.55
CA GLN A 137 8.69 8.77 -13.38
C GLN A 137 9.79 7.82 -13.87
N LEU A 138 9.48 6.52 -13.95
CA LEU A 138 10.43 5.46 -14.24
C LEU A 138 9.97 4.64 -15.46
N ASN A 139 10.93 4.19 -16.26
CA ASN A 139 10.67 3.18 -17.29
C ASN A 139 10.62 1.77 -16.66
N PHE A 140 10.12 0.79 -17.42
CA PHE A 140 9.93 -0.59 -16.90
C PHE A 140 11.24 -1.27 -16.48
N THR A 141 12.36 -0.95 -17.13
CA THR A 141 13.69 -1.45 -16.76
C THR A 141 14.11 -0.89 -15.39
N GLN A 142 13.89 0.40 -15.18
CA GLN A 142 14.18 1.05 -13.90
C GLN A 142 13.28 0.50 -12.77
N ILE A 143 11.99 0.30 -13.05
CA ILE A 143 11.05 -0.30 -12.08
C ILE A 143 11.50 -1.73 -11.73
N ALA A 144 11.85 -2.55 -12.72
CA ALA A 144 12.34 -3.90 -12.50
C ALA A 144 13.59 -3.90 -11.61
N ASN A 145 14.57 -3.04 -11.90
CA ASN A 145 15.80 -2.91 -11.12
C ASN A 145 15.51 -2.42 -9.69
N GLN A 146 14.67 -1.41 -9.53
CA GLN A 146 14.30 -0.86 -8.21
C GLN A 146 13.61 -1.89 -7.33
N LEU A 147 12.79 -2.77 -7.90
CA LEU A 147 12.11 -3.84 -7.19
C LEU A 147 12.95 -5.13 -7.12
N GLY A 148 14.24 -5.10 -7.48
CA GLY A 148 15.16 -6.23 -7.34
C GLY A 148 14.86 -7.41 -8.28
N TYR A 149 14.24 -7.18 -9.42
CA TYR A 149 14.09 -8.22 -10.45
C TYR A 149 15.38 -8.39 -11.25
N THR A 150 15.75 -9.62 -11.55
CA THR A 150 16.97 -9.95 -12.31
C THR A 150 16.94 -9.45 -13.75
N SER A 151 15.74 -9.25 -14.33
CA SER A 151 15.56 -8.68 -15.66
C SER A 151 14.17 -8.08 -15.84
N VAL A 152 14.03 -7.13 -16.76
CA VAL A 152 12.74 -6.56 -17.15
C VAL A 152 11.80 -7.62 -17.78
N HIS A 153 12.37 -8.65 -18.41
CA HIS A 153 11.59 -9.74 -18.99
C HIS A 153 10.97 -10.63 -17.91
N TYR A 154 11.74 -10.92 -16.87
CA TYR A 154 11.23 -11.67 -15.72
C TYR A 154 10.16 -10.87 -14.97
N PHE A 155 10.40 -9.60 -14.73
CA PHE A 155 9.44 -8.67 -14.17
C PHE A 155 8.12 -8.66 -14.98
N SER A 156 8.20 -8.46 -16.30
CA SER A 156 7.02 -8.38 -17.16
C SER A 156 6.20 -9.67 -17.16
N ARG A 157 6.86 -10.82 -17.10
CA ARG A 157 6.20 -12.14 -17.01
C ARG A 157 5.52 -12.31 -15.65
N GLN A 158 6.18 -11.96 -14.55
CA GLN A 158 5.58 -12.00 -13.21
C GLN A 158 4.40 -11.03 -13.08
N PHE A 159 4.56 -9.81 -13.58
CA PHE A 159 3.49 -8.81 -13.58
C PHE A 159 2.25 -9.34 -14.34
N LYS A 160 2.45 -9.89 -15.54
CA LYS A 160 1.36 -10.47 -16.34
C LYS A 160 0.72 -11.67 -15.63
N HIS A 161 1.51 -12.53 -15.01
CA HIS A 161 1.01 -13.69 -14.28
C HIS A 161 0.07 -13.29 -13.13
N LEU A 162 0.44 -12.26 -12.35
CA LEU A 162 -0.31 -11.84 -11.17
C LEU A 162 -1.44 -10.84 -11.47
N THR A 163 -1.36 -10.10 -12.59
CA THR A 163 -2.37 -9.06 -12.93
C THR A 163 -3.23 -9.38 -14.14
N GLY A 164 -2.87 -10.42 -14.90
CA GLY A 164 -3.51 -10.76 -16.17
C GLY A 164 -3.06 -9.92 -17.37
N MET A 165 -2.30 -8.85 -17.18
CA MET A 165 -1.84 -7.94 -18.24
C MET A 165 -0.36 -7.59 -18.10
N THR A 166 0.29 -7.23 -19.21
CA THR A 166 1.67 -6.76 -19.19
C THR A 166 1.77 -5.36 -18.55
N PRO A 167 2.97 -4.94 -18.07
CA PRO A 167 3.17 -3.57 -17.57
C PRO A 167 2.78 -2.48 -18.58
N SER A 168 3.02 -2.71 -19.87
CA SER A 168 2.66 -1.77 -20.95
C SER A 168 1.14 -1.67 -21.14
N GLU A 169 0.43 -2.80 -21.14
CA GLU A 169 -1.03 -2.84 -21.22
C GLU A 169 -1.65 -2.16 -19.99
N TYR A 170 -1.10 -2.39 -18.80
CA TYR A 170 -1.53 -1.74 -17.57
C TYR A 170 -1.32 -0.22 -17.62
N ALA A 171 -0.15 0.26 -18.06
CA ALA A 171 0.13 1.69 -18.24
C ALA A 171 -0.84 2.35 -19.24
N THR A 172 -1.16 1.65 -20.34
CA THR A 172 -2.10 2.13 -21.34
C THR A 172 -3.53 2.19 -20.81
N SER A 173 -3.95 1.20 -20.02
CA SER A 173 -5.29 1.16 -19.42
C SER A 173 -5.52 2.33 -18.45
N ILE A 174 -4.51 2.66 -17.64
CA ILE A 174 -4.57 3.81 -16.72
C ILE A 174 -4.68 5.13 -17.51
N LYS A 175 -3.88 5.29 -18.60
CA LYS A 175 -3.92 6.49 -19.42
C LYS A 175 -5.32 6.72 -20.02
N LYS A 176 -5.92 5.68 -20.59
CA LYS A 176 -7.30 5.75 -21.13
C LYS A 176 -8.35 6.09 -20.07
N LEU A 177 -8.21 5.58 -18.85
CA LEU A 177 -9.11 5.89 -17.75
C LEU A 177 -8.98 7.36 -17.30
N SER A 178 -7.76 7.89 -17.25
CA SER A 178 -7.52 9.30 -16.93
C SER A 178 -8.13 10.24 -17.99
N GLU A 179 -7.92 9.95 -19.28
CA GLU A 179 -8.47 10.74 -20.39
C GLU A 179 -10.01 10.72 -20.41
N LYS A 180 -10.63 9.57 -20.13
CA LYS A 180 -12.09 9.43 -20.10
C LYS A 180 -12.73 10.19 -18.93
N ASN A 181 -12.05 10.32 -17.80
CA ASN A 181 -12.53 11.10 -16.66
C ASN A 181 -12.43 12.61 -16.93
N ILE A 182 -11.35 13.08 -17.55
CA ILE A 182 -11.20 14.50 -17.95
C ILE A 182 -12.31 14.93 -18.91
N LEU A 183 -12.66 14.09 -19.90
CA LEU A 183 -13.72 14.39 -20.87
C LEU A 183 -15.12 14.41 -20.25
N ARG A 184 -15.36 13.68 -19.16
CA ARG A 184 -16.64 13.71 -18.43
C ARG A 184 -16.80 14.98 -17.59
N ASP A 185 -15.72 15.49 -17.02
CA ASP A 185 -15.74 16.71 -16.21
C ASP A 185 -15.81 17.98 -17.06
N THR A 186 -15.46 17.91 -18.36
CA THR A 186 -15.52 19.05 -19.29
C THR A 186 -16.90 19.17 -20.00
N SER A 187 -17.80 18.22 -19.80
CA SER A 187 -19.11 18.12 -20.46
C SER A 187 -20.29 18.53 -19.56
N LEU A 188 -20.04 19.18 -18.45
CA LEU A 188 -20.99 19.79 -17.52
C LEU A 188 -20.76 21.30 -17.42
#